data_6a3dd7848b0aa90ecff478bc7b4db85b
#
_entry.id   6a3dd7848b0aa90ecff478bc7b4db85b
#
_cell.length_a   1.000
_cell.length_b   1.000
_cell.length_c   1.000
_cell.angle_alpha   90.00
_cell.angle_beta   90.00
_cell.angle_gamma   90.00
#
_symmetry.space_group_name_H-M   'P 1'
#
loop_
_entity.id
_entity.type
_entity.pdbx_description
1 polymer ?
#
loop_
_entity_poly.entity_id
_entity_poly.type
_entity_poly.pdbx_seq_one_letter_code
_entity_poly.pdbx_strand_id
1 'polypeptide(L)'
;MQLRSDAVRCGIPRAPHRSLLKADGLTDEELKRPLVAVFNSRNDIIPGHNNLDKICEAVKAGIYMAGGVPFEISTIGVCDGIAMNHDGMHYSLVSREAIADSFECAVQGHAFDAAVCIPNCDKIVPGMLLGALRVNIPTVFVSGGPMLPGHQPGCSQGVTTDLNTLFDGAGQVAAGT
;
A
#
# COMPACT_ATOMS: atom_id res chain seq x y z
N MET A 1 -23.44 -16.53 -5.83
CA MET A 1 -21.99 -16.82 -5.67
C MET A 1 -21.71 -16.67 -4.18
N GLN A 2 -21.08 -17.63 -3.54
CA GLN A 2 -20.73 -17.55 -2.13
C GLN A 2 -19.47 -16.66 -1.99
N LEU A 3 -19.54 -15.66 -1.12
CA LEU A 3 -18.41 -14.76 -0.85
C LEU A 3 -17.59 -15.29 0.33
N ARG A 4 -16.29 -14.99 0.37
CA ARG A 4 -15.44 -15.35 1.52
C ARG A 4 -15.90 -14.66 2.79
N SER A 5 -16.31 -13.39 2.67
CA SER A 5 -16.85 -12.58 3.77
C SER A 5 -18.15 -13.11 4.37
N ASP A 6 -18.82 -14.09 3.74
CA ASP A 6 -19.97 -14.77 4.36
C ASP A 6 -19.57 -15.46 5.67
N ALA A 7 -18.29 -15.83 5.83
CA ALA A 7 -17.74 -16.40 7.05
C ALA A 7 -17.84 -15.46 8.26
N VAL A 8 -17.86 -14.15 8.06
CA VAL A 8 -17.92 -13.14 9.14
C VAL A 8 -19.26 -12.43 9.23
N ARG A 9 -20.17 -12.59 8.27
CA ARG A 9 -21.42 -11.82 8.22
C ARG A 9 -22.71 -12.65 8.15
N CYS A 10 -22.65 -13.92 7.73
CA CYS A 10 -23.85 -14.71 7.49
C CYS A 10 -24.25 -15.60 8.68
N GLY A 11 -25.54 -15.71 8.91
CA GLY A 11 -26.13 -16.57 9.94
C GLY A 11 -26.22 -15.97 11.34
N ILE A 12 -26.97 -16.64 12.21
CA ILE A 12 -27.20 -16.20 13.59
C ILE A 12 -25.89 -16.16 14.42
N PRO A 13 -24.96 -17.14 14.31
CA PRO A 13 -23.70 -17.09 15.08
C PRO A 13 -22.80 -15.91 14.73
N ARG A 14 -23.06 -15.22 13.63
CA ARG A 14 -22.30 -14.04 13.17
C ARG A 14 -22.94 -12.70 13.54
N ALA A 15 -23.99 -12.71 14.37
CA ALA A 15 -24.59 -11.48 14.86
C ALA A 15 -23.60 -10.56 15.61
N PRO A 16 -22.70 -11.07 16.50
CA PRO A 16 -21.68 -10.25 17.13
C PRO A 16 -20.70 -9.62 16.11
N HIS A 17 -20.31 -10.36 15.08
CA HIS A 17 -19.42 -9.86 14.01
C HIS A 17 -20.09 -8.70 13.24
N ARG A 18 -21.37 -8.87 12.87
CA ARG A 18 -22.13 -7.80 12.22
C ARG A 18 -22.28 -6.57 13.09
N SER A 19 -22.40 -6.73 14.42
CA SER A 19 -22.47 -5.56 15.31
C SER A 19 -21.19 -4.74 15.31
N LEU A 20 -20.01 -5.37 15.19
CA LEU A 20 -18.73 -4.69 15.03
C LEU A 20 -18.65 -3.95 13.68
N LEU A 21 -19.00 -4.62 12.58
CA LEU A 21 -19.05 -3.99 11.26
C LEU A 21 -20.04 -2.81 11.21
N LYS A 22 -21.17 -2.90 11.93
CA LYS A 22 -22.10 -1.78 12.07
C LYS A 22 -21.55 -0.66 12.95
N ALA A 23 -20.74 -0.95 13.94
CA ALA A 23 -20.05 0.06 14.73
C ALA A 23 -19.03 0.86 13.87
N ASP A 24 -18.46 0.23 12.84
CA ASP A 24 -17.64 0.89 11.82
C ASP A 24 -18.47 1.66 10.78
N GLY A 25 -19.80 1.69 10.92
CA GLY A 25 -20.72 2.48 10.08
C GLY A 25 -21.40 1.71 8.95
N LEU A 26 -21.20 0.39 8.81
CA LEU A 26 -21.83 -0.36 7.73
C LEU A 26 -23.34 -0.50 7.93
N THR A 27 -24.06 -0.27 6.84
CA THR A 27 -25.51 -0.51 6.74
C THR A 27 -25.83 -1.98 6.47
N ASP A 28 -27.08 -2.38 6.66
CA ASP A 28 -27.55 -3.73 6.32
C ASP A 28 -27.41 -4.04 4.81
N GLU A 29 -27.48 -3.03 3.96
CA GLU A 29 -27.30 -3.17 2.52
C GLU A 29 -25.80 -3.38 2.15
N GLU A 30 -24.90 -2.66 2.80
CA GLU A 30 -23.45 -2.82 2.61
C GLU A 30 -22.97 -4.17 3.11
N LEU A 31 -23.54 -4.68 4.18
CA LEU A 31 -23.25 -6.02 4.70
C LEU A 31 -23.60 -7.16 3.71
N LYS A 32 -24.32 -6.88 2.63
CA LYS A 32 -24.63 -7.86 1.57
C LYS A 32 -23.63 -7.80 0.41
N ARG A 33 -22.78 -6.78 0.35
CA ARG A 33 -21.84 -6.52 -0.74
C ARG A 33 -20.49 -7.16 -0.48
N PRO A 34 -19.66 -7.38 -1.53
CA PRO A 34 -18.28 -7.83 -1.33
C PRO A 34 -17.47 -6.86 -0.46
N LEU A 35 -16.71 -7.41 0.48
CA LEU A 35 -15.77 -6.64 1.31
C LEU A 35 -14.40 -6.63 0.64
N VAL A 36 -13.88 -5.44 0.34
CA VAL A 36 -12.65 -5.25 -0.42
C VAL A 36 -11.60 -4.59 0.47
N ALA A 37 -10.48 -5.25 0.70
CA ALA A 37 -9.35 -4.66 1.40
C ALA A 37 -8.62 -3.67 0.49
N VAL A 38 -8.29 -2.48 0.98
CA VAL A 38 -7.48 -1.48 0.27
C VAL A 38 -6.20 -1.27 1.07
N PHE A 39 -5.13 -1.95 0.66
CA PHE A 39 -3.83 -1.82 1.31
C PHE A 39 -3.12 -0.56 0.82
N ASN A 40 -2.97 0.41 1.71
CA ASN A 40 -2.38 1.70 1.41
C ASN A 40 -1.07 1.88 2.16
N SER A 41 0.03 2.09 1.42
CA SER A 41 1.35 2.34 1.99
C SER A 41 1.66 3.83 2.22
N ARG A 42 0.62 4.67 2.30
CA ARG A 42 0.75 6.10 2.58
C ARG A 42 1.55 6.35 3.85
N ASN A 43 2.53 7.23 3.77
CA ASN A 43 3.27 7.75 4.91
C ASN A 43 3.92 9.10 4.54
N ASP A 44 4.42 9.83 5.53
CA ASP A 44 4.98 11.16 5.33
C ASP A 44 6.50 11.15 5.08
N ILE A 45 7.18 10.04 5.37
CA ILE A 45 8.65 10.00 5.27
C ILE A 45 9.14 9.60 3.87
N ILE A 46 8.36 8.86 3.11
CA ILE A 46 8.76 8.44 1.77
C ILE A 46 8.16 9.40 0.74
N PRO A 47 8.97 10.15 -0.04
CA PRO A 47 8.46 11.18 -0.95
C PRO A 47 7.38 10.70 -1.93
N GLY A 48 7.52 9.51 -2.48
CA GLY A 48 6.54 8.90 -3.40
C GLY A 48 5.27 8.37 -2.72
N HIS A 49 5.13 8.49 -1.40
CA HIS A 49 4.01 7.94 -0.63
C HIS A 49 3.10 8.98 0.01
N ASN A 50 3.55 10.23 0.09
CA ASN A 50 2.81 11.30 0.78
C ASN A 50 1.47 11.66 0.12
N ASN A 51 1.27 11.32 -1.15
CA ASN A 51 0.04 11.59 -1.90
C ASN A 51 -0.83 10.33 -2.14
N LEU A 52 -0.47 9.18 -1.58
CA LEU A 52 -1.22 7.94 -1.79
C LEU A 52 -2.60 7.95 -1.14
N ASP A 53 -2.85 8.85 -0.19
CA ASP A 53 -4.18 9.12 0.37
C ASP A 53 -5.18 9.53 -0.71
N LYS A 54 -4.78 10.41 -1.64
CA LYS A 54 -5.65 10.87 -2.74
C LYS A 54 -5.99 9.73 -3.71
N ILE A 55 -5.02 8.87 -3.99
CA ILE A 55 -5.23 7.67 -4.80
C ILE A 55 -6.17 6.70 -4.07
N CYS A 56 -5.97 6.53 -2.76
CA CYS A 56 -6.81 5.67 -1.94
C CYS A 56 -8.28 6.12 -1.95
N GLU A 57 -8.55 7.42 -1.81
CA GLU A 57 -9.91 7.94 -1.88
C GLU A 57 -10.56 7.68 -3.25
N ALA A 58 -9.82 7.84 -4.34
CA ALA A 58 -10.32 7.51 -5.68
C ALA A 58 -10.60 6.00 -5.85
N VAL A 59 -9.73 5.15 -5.31
CA VAL A 59 -9.91 3.70 -5.30
C VAL A 59 -11.16 3.31 -4.51
N LYS A 60 -11.33 3.86 -3.31
CA LYS A 60 -12.51 3.61 -2.47
C LYS A 60 -13.81 4.02 -3.18
N ALA A 61 -13.81 5.19 -3.82
CA ALA A 61 -14.94 5.65 -4.63
C ALA A 61 -15.25 4.67 -5.77
N GLY A 62 -14.23 4.18 -6.48
CA GLY A 62 -14.39 3.18 -7.55
C GLY A 62 -14.96 1.86 -7.05
N ILE A 63 -14.55 1.40 -5.87
CA ILE A 63 -15.07 0.17 -5.25
C ILE A 63 -16.56 0.35 -4.89
N TYR A 64 -16.95 1.49 -4.31
CA TYR A 64 -18.36 1.78 -4.03
C TYR A 64 -19.19 1.82 -5.30
N MET A 65 -18.70 2.46 -6.36
CA MET A 65 -19.39 2.51 -7.67
C MET A 65 -19.57 1.12 -8.28
N ALA A 66 -18.61 0.21 -8.04
CA ALA A 66 -18.70 -1.18 -8.48
C ALA A 66 -19.59 -2.06 -7.58
N GLY A 67 -20.14 -1.52 -6.50
CA GLY A 67 -21.02 -2.23 -5.58
C GLY A 67 -20.31 -3.02 -4.48
N GLY A 68 -19.01 -2.78 -4.26
CA GLY A 68 -18.25 -3.31 -3.13
C GLY A 68 -18.23 -2.36 -1.92
N VAL A 69 -17.65 -2.82 -0.83
CA VAL A 69 -17.39 -2.00 0.38
C VAL A 69 -15.88 -2.00 0.64
N PRO A 70 -15.20 -0.85 0.53
CA PRO A 70 -13.77 -0.75 0.75
C PRO A 70 -13.42 -0.61 2.24
N PHE A 71 -12.35 -1.28 2.66
CA PHE A 71 -11.74 -1.13 3.97
C PHE A 71 -10.25 -0.80 3.79
N GLU A 72 -9.86 0.40 4.18
CA GLU A 72 -8.47 0.82 4.12
C GLU A 72 -7.65 0.17 5.23
N ILE A 73 -6.51 -0.40 4.86
CA ILE A 73 -5.55 -1.02 5.77
C ILE A 73 -4.19 -0.40 5.51
N SER A 74 -3.61 0.21 6.53
CA SER A 74 -2.29 0.82 6.44
C SER A 74 -1.19 -0.24 6.34
N THR A 75 -0.25 0.00 5.45
CA THR A 75 0.94 -0.84 5.28
C THR A 75 2.19 -0.04 5.61
N ILE A 76 3.13 -0.66 6.33
CA ILE A 76 4.44 -0.03 6.59
C ILE A 76 5.24 0.13 5.30
N GLY A 77 6.25 1.00 5.34
CA GLY A 77 7.21 1.15 4.27
C GLY A 77 8.56 1.63 4.77
N VAL A 78 9.63 1.14 4.16
CA VAL A 78 11.00 1.64 4.33
C VAL A 78 11.47 2.17 2.99
N CYS A 79 11.97 3.40 2.97
CA CYS A 79 12.56 3.98 1.77
C CYS A 79 14.02 3.57 1.65
N ASP A 80 14.36 2.81 0.63
CA ASP A 80 15.73 2.37 0.36
C ASP A 80 16.69 3.57 0.23
N GLY A 81 16.27 4.63 -0.46
CA GLY A 81 17.09 5.83 -0.65
C GLY A 81 17.41 6.54 0.67
N ILE A 82 16.47 6.62 1.61
CA ILE A 82 16.71 7.20 2.94
C ILE A 82 17.53 6.26 3.82
N ALA A 83 17.34 4.95 3.67
CA ALA A 83 18.05 3.92 4.44
C ALA A 83 19.47 3.64 3.92
N MET A 84 19.81 4.12 2.74
CA MET A 84 21.09 3.84 2.07
C MET A 84 22.28 4.39 2.87
N ASN A 85 23.39 3.64 2.89
CA ASN A 85 24.66 3.98 3.54
C ASN A 85 24.62 4.09 5.09
N HIS A 86 23.62 3.51 5.75
CA HIS A 86 23.58 3.36 7.20
C HIS A 86 22.84 2.07 7.61
N ASP A 87 22.81 1.75 8.90
CA ASP A 87 22.24 0.50 9.43
C ASP A 87 20.75 0.29 9.10
N GLY A 88 20.03 1.34 8.78
CA GLY A 88 18.63 1.29 8.34
C GLY A 88 18.41 0.41 7.12
N MET A 89 19.43 0.24 6.26
CA MET A 89 19.34 -0.58 5.06
C MET A 89 19.10 -2.08 5.37
N HIS A 90 19.49 -2.55 6.54
CA HIS A 90 19.20 -3.92 7.00
C HIS A 90 17.70 -4.18 7.16
N TYR A 91 16.90 -3.13 7.38
CA TYR A 91 15.44 -3.23 7.54
C TYR A 91 14.67 -3.12 6.24
N SER A 92 15.31 -2.66 5.16
CA SER A 92 14.66 -2.51 3.86
C SER A 92 14.14 -3.86 3.34
N LEU A 93 15.02 -4.84 3.18
CA LEU A 93 14.63 -6.15 2.65
C LEU A 93 13.69 -6.91 3.59
N VAL A 94 13.90 -6.80 4.90
CA VAL A 94 13.05 -7.43 5.93
C VAL A 94 11.62 -6.87 5.88
N SER A 95 11.45 -5.58 5.57
CA SER A 95 10.12 -4.97 5.46
C SER A 95 9.24 -5.64 4.40
N ARG A 96 9.84 -6.17 3.33
CA ARG A 96 9.11 -6.91 2.29
C ARG A 96 8.36 -8.11 2.85
N GLU A 97 9.02 -8.91 3.69
CA GLU A 97 8.40 -10.09 4.31
C GLU A 97 7.34 -9.67 5.34
N ALA A 98 7.65 -8.68 6.17
CA ALA A 98 6.70 -8.15 7.15
C ALA A 98 5.42 -7.61 6.48
N ILE A 99 5.54 -6.95 5.33
CA ILE A 99 4.41 -6.48 4.53
C ILE A 99 3.59 -7.69 4.03
N ALA A 100 4.24 -8.69 3.45
CA ALA A 100 3.57 -9.89 2.95
C ALA A 100 2.82 -10.64 4.06
N ASP A 101 3.44 -10.80 5.23
CA ASP A 101 2.85 -11.46 6.40
C ASP A 101 1.65 -10.67 6.94
N SER A 102 1.78 -9.35 7.07
CA SER A 102 0.68 -8.48 7.53
C SER A 102 -0.49 -8.47 6.57
N PHE A 103 -0.21 -8.47 5.26
CA PHE A 103 -1.22 -8.57 4.21
C PHE A 103 -2.02 -9.87 4.35
N GLU A 104 -1.32 -11.01 4.44
CA GLU A 104 -1.94 -12.32 4.59
C GLU A 104 -2.78 -12.39 5.86
N CYS A 105 -2.23 -11.96 7.00
CA CYS A 105 -2.95 -11.92 8.27
C CYS A 105 -4.25 -11.09 8.19
N ALA A 106 -4.20 -9.91 7.59
CA ALA A 106 -5.36 -9.04 7.49
C ALA A 106 -6.43 -9.62 6.57
N VAL A 107 -6.04 -10.13 5.40
CA VAL A 107 -6.99 -10.71 4.43
C VAL A 107 -7.65 -11.97 4.97
N GLN A 108 -6.86 -12.87 5.56
CA GLN A 108 -7.39 -14.14 6.08
C GLN A 108 -8.20 -13.92 7.35
N GLY A 109 -7.71 -13.08 8.26
CA GLY A 109 -8.37 -12.82 9.54
C GLY A 109 -9.74 -12.16 9.39
N HIS A 110 -9.93 -11.30 8.40
CA HIS A 110 -11.20 -10.59 8.15
C HIS A 110 -12.00 -11.19 6.99
N ALA A 111 -11.48 -12.23 6.34
CA ALA A 111 -12.14 -12.95 5.24
C ALA A 111 -12.54 -12.03 4.06
N PHE A 112 -11.66 -11.11 3.64
CA PHE A 112 -11.92 -10.23 2.51
C PHE A 112 -12.13 -11.00 1.21
N ASP A 113 -13.01 -10.50 0.34
CA ASP A 113 -13.38 -11.11 -0.93
C ASP A 113 -12.41 -10.76 -2.06
N ALA A 114 -11.83 -9.56 -2.00
CA ALA A 114 -10.88 -9.03 -2.97
C ALA A 114 -9.96 -8.02 -2.30
N ALA A 115 -8.89 -7.63 -2.98
CA ALA A 115 -7.97 -6.60 -2.50
C ALA A 115 -7.60 -5.61 -3.59
N VAL A 116 -7.32 -4.36 -3.19
CA VAL A 116 -6.62 -3.37 -4.01
C VAL A 116 -5.39 -2.95 -3.24
N CYS A 117 -4.23 -3.01 -3.90
CA CYS A 117 -2.95 -2.62 -3.34
C CYS A 117 -2.54 -1.26 -3.91
N ILE A 118 -2.15 -0.34 -3.03
CA ILE A 118 -1.64 0.98 -3.39
C ILE A 118 -0.19 1.07 -2.90
N PRO A 119 0.74 0.36 -3.58
CA PRO A 119 2.14 0.39 -3.25
C PRO A 119 2.88 1.47 -4.02
N ASN A 120 4.04 1.82 -3.49
CA ASN A 120 5.12 2.45 -4.23
C ASN A 120 6.44 1.98 -3.63
N CYS A 121 7.59 2.38 -4.21
CA CYS A 121 8.91 2.05 -3.68
C CYS A 121 9.31 0.56 -3.78
N ASP A 122 10.59 0.32 -3.51
CA ASP A 122 11.38 -0.83 -3.96
C ASP A 122 11.02 -2.17 -3.28
N LYS A 123 10.68 -2.14 -1.99
CA LYS A 123 10.34 -3.35 -1.21
C LYS A 123 8.86 -3.48 -0.90
N ILE A 124 8.12 -2.37 -0.98
CA ILE A 124 6.68 -2.35 -0.68
C ILE A 124 5.88 -3.01 -1.80
N VAL A 125 6.21 -2.69 -3.06
CA VAL A 125 5.59 -3.32 -4.24
C VAL A 125 5.72 -4.84 -4.19
N PRO A 126 6.94 -5.42 -4.09
CA PRO A 126 7.08 -6.88 -4.02
C PRO A 126 6.51 -7.47 -2.72
N GLY A 127 6.53 -6.74 -1.61
CA GLY A 127 5.90 -7.19 -0.36
C GLY A 127 4.40 -7.40 -0.50
N MET A 128 3.69 -6.42 -1.05
CA MET A 128 2.25 -6.57 -1.32
C MET A 128 1.97 -7.64 -2.39
N LEU A 129 2.84 -7.77 -3.41
CA LEU A 129 2.70 -8.80 -4.44
C LEU A 129 2.83 -10.21 -3.84
N LEU A 130 3.82 -10.42 -2.97
CA LEU A 130 3.99 -11.70 -2.27
C LEU A 130 2.77 -12.03 -1.42
N GLY A 131 2.26 -11.06 -0.64
CA GLY A 131 1.05 -11.25 0.15
C GLY A 131 -0.16 -11.61 -0.72
N ALA A 132 -0.37 -10.89 -1.82
CA ALA A 132 -1.46 -11.15 -2.76
C ALA A 132 -1.38 -12.57 -3.37
N LEU A 133 -0.18 -13.01 -3.76
CA LEU A 133 0.03 -14.36 -4.30
C LEU A 133 -0.21 -15.45 -3.24
N ARG A 134 0.17 -15.22 -1.99
CA ARG A 134 -0.07 -16.17 -0.88
C ARG A 134 -1.57 -16.38 -0.62
N VAL A 135 -2.35 -15.31 -0.60
CA VAL A 135 -3.78 -15.39 -0.30
C VAL A 135 -4.63 -15.80 -1.50
N ASN A 136 -4.15 -15.57 -2.71
CA ASN A 136 -4.77 -15.97 -3.99
C ASN A 136 -6.24 -15.57 -4.11
N ILE A 137 -6.54 -14.29 -3.87
CA ILE A 137 -7.85 -13.67 -4.12
C ILE A 137 -7.74 -12.66 -5.27
N PRO A 138 -8.86 -12.26 -5.90
CA PRO A 138 -8.84 -11.18 -6.89
C PRO A 138 -8.15 -9.95 -6.33
N THR A 139 -7.07 -9.51 -6.95
CA THR A 139 -6.26 -8.38 -6.46
C THR A 139 -5.86 -7.47 -7.62
N VAL A 140 -5.98 -6.16 -7.41
CA VAL A 140 -5.57 -5.11 -8.35
C VAL A 140 -4.48 -4.26 -7.71
N PHE A 141 -3.50 -3.84 -8.51
CA PHE A 141 -2.43 -2.95 -8.08
C PHE A 141 -2.61 -1.58 -8.73
N VAL A 142 -2.55 -0.53 -7.91
CA VAL A 142 -2.61 0.88 -8.32
C VAL A 142 -1.36 1.57 -7.80
N SER A 143 -0.35 1.71 -8.65
CA SER A 143 0.91 2.34 -8.25
C SER A 143 0.77 3.85 -8.08
N GLY A 144 1.52 4.41 -7.12
CA GLY A 144 1.65 5.85 -6.92
C GLY A 144 2.45 6.57 -8.02
N GLY A 145 3.13 5.80 -8.87
CA GLY A 145 3.97 6.33 -9.94
C GLY A 145 5.36 6.76 -9.48
N PRO A 146 6.24 7.16 -10.42
CA PRO A 146 7.58 7.62 -10.12
C PRO A 146 7.57 9.04 -9.52
N MET A 147 8.64 9.38 -8.79
CA MET A 147 8.91 10.75 -8.37
C MET A 147 9.24 11.62 -9.59
N LEU A 148 8.91 12.91 -9.52
CA LEU A 148 9.38 13.88 -10.50
C LEU A 148 10.90 14.08 -10.35
N PRO A 149 11.63 14.32 -11.47
CA PRO A 149 13.05 14.63 -11.40
C PRO A 149 13.29 15.98 -10.73
N GLY A 150 14.46 16.12 -10.11
CA GLY A 150 14.96 17.38 -9.63
C GLY A 150 15.58 18.22 -10.75
N HIS A 151 15.89 19.48 -10.45
CA HIS A 151 16.62 20.38 -11.34
C HIS A 151 17.88 20.87 -10.63
N GLN A 152 19.01 20.87 -11.34
CA GLN A 152 20.26 21.37 -10.78
C GLN A 152 20.20 22.90 -10.67
N PRO A 153 20.40 23.50 -9.45
CA PRO A 153 20.42 24.93 -9.30
C PRO A 153 21.56 25.55 -10.12
N GLY A 154 21.28 26.66 -10.81
CA GLY A 154 22.28 27.40 -11.58
C GLY A 154 22.52 26.91 -13.04
N CYS A 155 21.93 25.82 -13.47
CA CYS A 155 21.96 25.42 -14.88
C CYS A 155 20.75 26.01 -15.61
N SER A 156 21.01 26.88 -16.58
CA SER A 156 19.99 27.62 -17.34
C SER A 156 19.19 26.76 -18.31
N GLN A 157 19.50 25.50 -18.49
CA GLN A 157 18.75 24.56 -19.31
C GLN A 157 18.82 23.13 -18.72
N GLY A 158 17.79 22.74 -17.98
CA GLY A 158 17.21 21.42 -18.10
C GLY A 158 18.05 20.19 -17.76
N VAL A 159 19.13 20.30 -16.98
CA VAL A 159 19.78 19.09 -16.44
C VAL A 159 18.88 18.55 -15.34
N THR A 160 18.12 17.51 -15.69
CA THR A 160 17.34 16.74 -14.71
C THR A 160 18.28 15.90 -13.85
N THR A 161 18.06 15.95 -12.55
CA THR A 161 18.80 15.17 -11.56
C THR A 161 17.86 14.18 -10.89
N ASP A 162 18.38 13.03 -10.54
CA ASP A 162 17.73 12.02 -9.74
C ASP A 162 18.55 11.70 -8.48
N LEU A 163 18.09 10.72 -7.70
CA LEU A 163 18.79 10.31 -6.49
C LEU A 163 20.20 9.77 -6.78
N ASN A 164 20.39 9.04 -7.88
CA ASN A 164 21.71 8.49 -8.26
C ASN A 164 22.69 9.61 -8.58
N THR A 165 22.25 10.62 -9.32
CA THR A 165 23.07 11.81 -9.64
C THR A 165 23.54 12.52 -8.37
N LEU A 166 22.70 12.58 -7.32
CA LEU A 166 23.08 13.16 -6.04
C LEU A 166 24.09 12.32 -5.27
N PHE A 167 23.96 10.99 -5.28
CA PHE A 167 24.96 10.11 -4.67
C PHE A 167 26.31 10.20 -5.38
N ASP A 168 26.32 10.23 -6.70
CA ASP A 168 27.54 10.40 -7.51
C ASP A 168 28.22 11.74 -7.19
N GLY A 169 27.46 12.83 -7.17
CA GLY A 169 27.99 14.15 -6.83
C GLY A 169 28.54 14.23 -5.40
N ALA A 170 27.85 13.63 -4.43
CA ALA A 170 28.35 13.55 -3.05
C ALA A 170 29.64 12.73 -2.97
N GLY A 171 29.75 11.63 -3.73
CA GLY A 171 30.97 10.83 -3.84
C GLY A 171 32.14 11.60 -4.42
N GLN A 172 31.93 12.38 -5.49
CA GLN A 172 32.94 13.24 -6.10
C GLN A 172 33.44 14.29 -5.12
N VAL A 173 32.54 15.00 -4.43
CA VAL A 173 32.91 15.99 -3.42
C VAL A 173 33.74 15.36 -2.29
N ALA A 174 33.35 14.18 -1.82
CA ALA A 174 34.09 13.45 -0.77
C ALA A 174 35.48 13.00 -1.26
N ALA A 175 35.64 12.70 -2.54
CA ALA A 175 36.93 12.35 -3.17
C ALA A 175 37.82 13.58 -3.51
N GLY A 176 37.30 14.79 -3.40
CA GLY A 176 38.03 16.03 -3.72
C GLY A 176 38.15 16.29 -5.24
N THR A 177 37.23 15.75 -6.04
CA THR A 177 37.19 15.90 -7.50
C THR A 177 36.02 16.76 -7.95
#